data_34083ff452e370b1afe82b9ff77fe673
#
_entry.id   34083ff452e370b1afe82b9ff77fe673
#
_cell.length_a   1.000
_cell.length_b   1.000
_cell.length_c   1.000
_cell.angle_alpha   90.00
_cell.angle_beta   90.00
_cell.angle_gamma   90.00
#
_symmetry.space_group_name_H-M   'P 1'
#
loop_
_entity.id
_entity.type
_entity.pdbx_description
1 polymer ?
#
loop_
_entity_poly.entity_id
_entity_poly.type
_entity_poly.pdbx_seq_one_letter_code
_entity_poly.pdbx_strand_id
1 'polypeptide(L)'
;KHGHYRCCTTGNFFIRGVDDTLTVTEVFVELVPMTDTTAADIFTALVSALDRVGVDWSRAVSLATDGAPSMIGKKAGVVTKFREKVQSANGGRDFLTFHCILHQEALCCKSIKMDNVMKLVIQTVNFIRSRSLNHRQFDSLLREKDHIYGLPYHTEVRWLSRGAVLRRFFDLREEIEQFMEEKGKPVLEFHSAEWMPDLAFMVDVTEHLNNLNKQLQGSNKVVTQYYDSIRSFKLKLSLWETQLAGGDAAHFPCLKNVCATQHVADMKRFKDKITGLLREFEQRFQIYVYMFLC
;
A
#
# COMPACT_ATOMS: atom_id res chain seq x y z
N LYS A 1 -33.34 -14.24 19.02
CA LYS A 1 -32.06 -14.03 19.74
C LYS A 1 -31.08 -13.44 18.72
N HIS A 2 -30.93 -12.11 18.69
CA HIS A 2 -29.98 -11.43 17.85
C HIS A 2 -28.60 -11.49 18.52
N GLY A 3 -27.71 -12.32 18.02
CA GLY A 3 -26.30 -12.33 18.43
C GLY A 3 -25.61 -11.10 17.88
N HIS A 4 -25.27 -10.14 18.71
CA HIS A 4 -24.34 -9.09 18.39
C HIS A 4 -22.94 -9.72 18.26
N TYR A 5 -22.47 -9.92 17.04
CA TYR A 5 -21.06 -10.18 16.78
C TYR A 5 -20.28 -8.89 17.05
N ARG A 6 -19.64 -8.79 18.22
CA ARG A 6 -18.61 -7.79 18.47
C ARG A 6 -17.46 -8.07 17.51
N CYS A 7 -17.16 -7.12 16.65
CA CYS A 7 -15.94 -7.15 15.84
C CYS A 7 -14.75 -7.01 16.80
N CYS A 8 -14.11 -8.13 17.15
CA CYS A 8 -12.90 -8.10 17.96
C CYS A 8 -11.75 -7.63 17.10
N THR A 9 -11.12 -6.52 17.47
CA THR A 9 -9.84 -6.09 16.89
C THR A 9 -8.78 -7.10 17.31
N THR A 10 -7.96 -7.57 16.38
CA THR A 10 -6.89 -8.54 16.65
C THR A 10 -5.52 -7.93 16.42
N GLY A 11 -4.61 -8.12 17.36
CA GLY A 11 -3.20 -7.76 17.21
C GLY A 11 -2.39 -8.95 16.71
N ASN A 12 -1.65 -8.76 15.62
CA ASN A 12 -0.70 -9.74 15.10
C ASN A 12 0.70 -9.39 15.61
N PHE A 13 1.30 -10.28 16.38
CA PHE A 13 2.63 -10.07 16.94
C PHE A 13 3.65 -11.02 16.31
N PHE A 14 4.79 -10.46 15.91
CA PHE A 14 5.90 -11.20 15.33
C PHE A 14 7.17 -10.85 16.09
N ILE A 15 8.06 -11.81 16.25
CA ILE A 15 9.44 -11.61 16.70
C ILE A 15 10.37 -11.81 15.52
N ARG A 16 11.30 -10.89 15.35
CA ARG A 16 12.39 -11.02 14.41
C ARG A 16 13.71 -11.10 15.19
N GLY A 17 14.43 -12.20 15.05
CA GLY A 17 15.78 -12.38 15.55
C GLY A 17 16.79 -12.31 14.42
N VAL A 18 18.00 -11.85 14.73
CA VAL A 18 19.14 -11.87 13.82
C VAL A 18 20.30 -12.47 14.61
N ASP A 19 20.93 -13.52 14.08
CA ASP A 19 22.09 -14.15 14.68
C ASP A 19 23.42 -13.51 14.22
N ASP A 20 24.54 -14.00 14.75
CA ASP A 20 25.87 -13.49 14.45
C ASP A 20 26.29 -13.69 12.98
N THR A 21 25.59 -14.54 12.24
CA THR A 21 25.77 -14.76 10.80
C THR A 21 24.88 -13.89 9.94
N LEU A 22 24.13 -12.95 10.55
CA LEU A 22 23.11 -12.11 9.94
C LEU A 22 21.93 -12.92 9.37
N THR A 23 21.74 -14.15 9.84
CA THR A 23 20.56 -14.95 9.49
C THR A 23 19.33 -14.39 10.22
N VAL A 24 18.31 -14.04 9.45
CA VAL A 24 17.05 -13.49 9.98
C VAL A 24 16.08 -14.61 10.24
N THR A 25 15.57 -14.69 11.46
CA THR A 25 14.46 -15.58 11.83
C THR A 25 13.22 -14.74 12.18
N GLU A 26 12.11 -15.05 11.57
CA GLU A 26 10.82 -14.43 11.89
C GLU A 26 9.85 -15.49 12.41
N VAL A 27 9.27 -15.22 13.57
CA VAL A 27 8.31 -16.12 14.21
C VAL A 27 7.03 -15.33 14.48
N PHE A 28 5.92 -15.86 14.00
CA PHE A 28 4.59 -15.41 14.46
C PHE A 28 4.39 -15.86 15.88
N VAL A 29 4.12 -14.93 16.78
CA VAL A 29 3.95 -15.21 18.20
C VAL A 29 2.52 -15.64 18.48
N GLU A 30 1.59 -14.72 18.24
CA GLU A 30 0.20 -14.93 18.62
C GLU A 30 -0.74 -13.93 17.92
N LEU A 31 -2.01 -14.36 17.78
CA LEU A 31 -3.14 -13.52 17.44
C LEU A 31 -3.90 -13.19 18.72
N VAL A 32 -3.72 -11.99 19.25
CA VAL A 32 -4.38 -11.60 20.51
C VAL A 32 -5.69 -10.87 20.20
N PRO A 33 -6.85 -11.42 20.62
CA PRO A 33 -8.10 -10.68 20.55
C PRO A 33 -8.06 -9.51 21.54
N MET A 34 -8.33 -8.30 21.05
CA MET A 34 -8.37 -7.11 21.88
C MET A 34 -9.83 -6.61 21.96
N THR A 35 -10.27 -6.29 23.15
CA THR A 35 -11.59 -5.70 23.39
C THR A 35 -11.56 -4.18 23.27
N ASP A 36 -10.40 -3.58 23.46
CA ASP A 36 -10.14 -2.16 23.30
C ASP A 36 -8.82 -1.93 22.55
N THR A 37 -8.63 -0.72 22.01
CA THR A 37 -7.44 -0.31 21.24
C THR A 37 -6.66 0.81 21.92
N THR A 38 -6.79 0.93 23.25
CA THR A 38 -5.98 1.89 24.01
C THR A 38 -4.50 1.47 24.01
N ALA A 39 -3.60 2.42 24.15
CA ALA A 39 -2.17 2.13 24.24
C ALA A 39 -1.83 1.21 25.42
N ALA A 40 -2.58 1.29 26.53
CA ALA A 40 -2.38 0.45 27.70
C ALA A 40 -2.76 -1.01 27.42
N ASP A 41 -3.91 -1.22 26.77
CA ASP A 41 -4.40 -2.56 26.46
C ASP A 41 -3.51 -3.25 25.44
N ILE A 42 -3.11 -2.54 24.38
CA ILE A 42 -2.19 -3.06 23.35
C ILE A 42 -0.84 -3.41 24.01
N PHE A 43 -0.30 -2.55 24.88
CA PHE A 43 0.95 -2.80 25.57
C PHE A 43 0.86 -4.04 26.47
N THR A 44 -0.18 -4.15 27.27
CA THR A 44 -0.40 -5.30 28.17
C THR A 44 -0.55 -6.60 27.38
N ALA A 45 -1.31 -6.58 26.30
CA ALA A 45 -1.49 -7.72 25.39
C ALA A 45 -0.16 -8.16 24.78
N LEU A 46 0.63 -7.19 24.25
CA LEU A 46 1.94 -7.44 23.64
C LEU A 46 2.92 -8.04 24.66
N VAL A 47 3.05 -7.44 25.84
CA VAL A 47 3.95 -7.92 26.90
C VAL A 47 3.55 -9.32 27.33
N SER A 48 2.26 -9.57 27.58
CA SER A 48 1.79 -10.90 27.99
C SER A 48 2.07 -11.97 26.93
N ALA A 49 1.91 -11.65 25.65
CA ALA A 49 2.21 -12.56 24.55
C ALA A 49 3.72 -12.90 24.50
N LEU A 50 4.57 -11.89 24.64
CA LEU A 50 6.04 -12.05 24.59
C LEU A 50 6.58 -12.79 25.83
N ASP A 51 6.02 -12.51 27.02
CA ASP A 51 6.39 -13.21 28.26
C ASP A 51 6.01 -14.71 28.20
N ARG A 52 4.84 -15.06 27.59
CA ARG A 52 4.43 -16.47 27.40
C ARG A 52 5.42 -17.28 26.57
N VAL A 53 6.05 -16.65 25.57
CA VAL A 53 7.06 -17.33 24.72
C VAL A 53 8.48 -17.19 25.26
N GLY A 54 8.65 -16.60 26.46
CA GLY A 54 9.92 -16.53 27.16
C GLY A 54 10.92 -15.56 26.53
N VAL A 55 10.47 -14.41 26.02
CA VAL A 55 11.38 -13.40 25.44
C VAL A 55 12.30 -12.83 26.51
N ASP A 56 13.59 -12.84 26.23
CA ASP A 56 14.59 -12.13 27.03
C ASP A 56 14.59 -10.63 26.68
N TRP A 57 13.96 -9.84 27.54
CA TRP A 57 13.83 -8.39 27.36
C TRP A 57 15.17 -7.66 27.31
N SER A 58 16.22 -8.21 27.93
CA SER A 58 17.56 -7.62 27.89
C SER A 58 18.19 -7.65 26.47
N ARG A 59 17.69 -8.52 25.61
CA ARG A 59 18.13 -8.70 24.23
C ARG A 59 17.25 -7.99 23.21
N ALA A 60 16.14 -7.38 23.64
CA ALA A 60 15.27 -6.61 22.75
C ALA A 60 15.98 -5.31 22.33
N VAL A 61 16.11 -5.07 21.03
CA VAL A 61 16.85 -3.92 20.47
C VAL A 61 15.94 -2.95 19.71
N SER A 62 14.79 -3.40 19.24
CA SER A 62 13.92 -2.54 18.44
C SER A 62 12.44 -2.97 18.45
N LEU A 63 11.56 -2.03 18.09
CA LEU A 63 10.13 -2.24 17.85
C LEU A 63 9.70 -1.55 16.56
N ALA A 64 9.00 -2.27 15.69
CA ALA A 64 8.36 -1.73 14.49
C ALA A 64 6.84 -1.70 14.66
N THR A 65 6.19 -0.57 14.33
CA THR A 65 4.73 -0.40 14.43
C THR A 65 4.16 0.30 13.20
N ASP A 66 2.83 0.31 13.05
CA ASP A 66 2.13 1.00 11.96
C ASP A 66 2.04 2.53 12.13
N GLY A 67 2.51 3.05 13.25
CA GLY A 67 2.47 4.49 13.54
C GLY A 67 1.11 5.05 13.91
N ALA A 68 0.15 4.22 14.30
CA ALA A 68 -1.14 4.68 14.82
C ALA A 68 -0.93 5.57 16.08
N PRO A 69 -1.80 6.54 16.37
CA PRO A 69 -1.66 7.43 17.54
C PRO A 69 -1.50 6.69 18.87
N SER A 70 -2.20 5.55 19.06
CA SER A 70 -2.05 4.70 20.23
C SER A 70 -0.67 4.02 20.30
N MET A 71 0.00 3.83 19.18
CA MET A 71 1.33 3.23 19.12
C MET A 71 2.42 4.26 19.42
N ILE A 72 2.40 5.43 18.76
CA ILE A 72 3.52 6.39 18.76
C ILE A 72 3.32 7.60 19.67
N GLY A 73 2.23 7.67 20.43
CA GLY A 73 1.96 8.79 21.35
C GLY A 73 3.13 9.06 22.31
N LYS A 74 3.69 10.28 22.28
CA LYS A 74 4.94 10.63 22.98
C LYS A 74 4.91 10.41 24.50
N LYS A 75 3.74 10.53 25.16
CA LYS A 75 3.63 10.40 26.62
C LYS A 75 3.13 9.04 27.09
N ALA A 76 2.26 8.39 26.32
CA ALA A 76 1.55 7.19 26.77
C ALA A 76 1.39 6.13 25.65
N GLY A 77 2.03 6.30 24.50
CA GLY A 77 1.99 5.33 23.40
C GLY A 77 2.67 4.01 23.76
N VAL A 78 2.27 2.95 23.04
CA VAL A 78 2.86 1.61 23.22
C VAL A 78 4.38 1.65 23.10
N VAL A 79 4.91 2.38 22.10
CA VAL A 79 6.35 2.53 21.85
C VAL A 79 7.08 3.09 23.06
N THR A 80 6.52 4.12 23.73
CA THR A 80 7.13 4.71 24.93
C THR A 80 7.18 3.71 26.08
N LYS A 81 6.04 3.07 26.39
CA LYS A 81 5.95 2.05 27.43
C LYS A 81 6.87 0.85 27.18
N PHE A 82 6.96 0.43 25.93
CA PHE A 82 7.81 -0.70 25.52
C PHE A 82 9.31 -0.35 25.68
N ARG A 83 9.70 0.86 25.28
CA ARG A 83 11.07 1.36 25.48
C ARG A 83 11.45 1.38 26.96
N GLU A 84 10.59 1.92 27.84
CA GLU A 84 10.81 1.93 29.28
C GLU A 84 11.02 0.53 29.85
N LYS A 85 10.17 -0.43 29.43
CA LYS A 85 10.30 -1.84 29.87
C LYS A 85 11.62 -2.45 29.42
N VAL A 86 12.01 -2.27 28.16
CA VAL A 86 13.25 -2.83 27.62
C VAL A 86 14.48 -2.17 28.27
N GLN A 87 14.50 -0.83 28.40
CA GLN A 87 15.61 -0.12 29.00
C GLN A 87 15.82 -0.48 30.47
N SER A 88 14.75 -0.75 31.21
CA SER A 88 14.89 -1.26 32.59
C SER A 88 15.47 -2.68 32.65
N ALA A 89 15.28 -3.49 31.62
CA ALA A 89 15.82 -4.85 31.57
C ALA A 89 17.26 -4.93 30.98
N ASN A 90 17.61 -4.02 30.08
CA ASN A 90 18.88 -4.07 29.34
C ASN A 90 19.97 -3.12 29.89
N GLY A 91 19.76 -2.51 31.06
CA GLY A 91 20.70 -1.59 31.68
C GLY A 91 20.75 -0.20 31.01
N GLY A 92 19.66 0.24 30.38
CA GLY A 92 19.56 1.57 29.78
C GLY A 92 20.14 1.69 28.38
N ARG A 93 20.44 0.57 27.70
CA ARG A 93 20.92 0.60 26.32
C ARG A 93 19.88 1.17 25.37
N ASP A 94 20.35 1.71 24.25
CA ASP A 94 19.51 2.29 23.22
C ASP A 94 18.49 1.27 22.67
N PHE A 95 17.27 1.75 22.53
CA PHE A 95 16.16 1.00 21.95
C PHE A 95 15.60 1.73 20.75
N LEU A 96 15.70 1.11 19.58
CA LEU A 96 15.29 1.70 18.31
C LEU A 96 13.80 1.49 18.06
N THR A 97 13.16 2.47 17.44
CA THR A 97 11.74 2.37 17.08
C THR A 97 11.54 2.74 15.63
N PHE A 98 10.81 1.89 14.93
CA PHE A 98 10.58 2.03 13.51
C PHE A 98 9.10 2.16 13.19
N HIS A 99 8.81 2.98 12.20
CA HIS A 99 7.52 2.92 11.56
C HIS A 99 7.55 1.84 10.46
N CYS A 100 6.56 0.98 10.41
CA CYS A 100 6.47 -0.11 9.42
C CYS A 100 6.67 0.43 8.00
N ILE A 101 7.67 -0.10 7.30
CA ILE A 101 8.07 0.34 5.96
C ILE A 101 6.91 0.21 4.96
N LEU A 102 6.17 -0.91 5.02
CA LEU A 102 5.00 -1.13 4.17
C LEU A 102 3.88 -0.11 4.44
N HIS A 103 3.71 0.28 5.72
CA HIS A 103 2.73 1.32 6.05
C HIS A 103 3.18 2.70 5.57
N GLN A 104 4.46 3.03 5.69
CA GLN A 104 5.02 4.27 5.16
C GLN A 104 4.88 4.35 3.64
N GLU A 105 5.18 3.27 2.92
CA GLU A 105 4.97 3.17 1.47
C GLU A 105 3.49 3.40 1.11
N ALA A 106 2.56 2.73 1.80
CA ALA A 106 1.13 2.92 1.57
C ALA A 106 0.65 4.37 1.85
N LEU A 107 1.28 5.07 2.80
CA LEU A 107 1.01 6.49 3.04
C LEU A 107 1.55 7.38 1.92
N CYS A 108 2.73 7.09 1.37
CA CYS A 108 3.25 7.78 0.18
C CYS A 108 2.29 7.66 -1.00
N CYS A 109 1.74 6.47 -1.22
CA CYS A 109 0.80 6.22 -2.32
C CYS A 109 -0.46 7.11 -2.27
N LYS A 110 -0.90 7.52 -1.07
CA LYS A 110 -2.05 8.43 -0.92
C LYS A 110 -1.80 9.84 -1.46
N SER A 111 -0.54 10.25 -1.65
CA SER A 111 -0.20 11.58 -2.18
C SER A 111 -0.55 11.77 -3.66
N ILE A 112 -0.76 10.69 -4.40
CA ILE A 112 -1.07 10.74 -5.84
C ILE A 112 -2.40 11.46 -6.12
N LYS A 113 -3.36 11.43 -5.18
CA LYS A 113 -4.63 12.18 -5.22
C LYS A 113 -5.34 12.10 -6.58
N MET A 114 -5.86 10.94 -6.94
CA MET A 114 -6.66 10.74 -8.16
C MET A 114 -8.04 10.17 -7.81
N ASP A 115 -8.72 10.82 -6.87
CA ASP A 115 -10.01 10.38 -6.35
C ASP A 115 -11.12 10.40 -7.42
N ASN A 116 -11.03 11.31 -8.40
CA ASN A 116 -11.92 11.38 -9.56
C ASN A 116 -11.89 10.09 -10.39
N VAL A 117 -10.69 9.54 -10.64
CA VAL A 117 -10.53 8.26 -11.35
C VAL A 117 -11.08 7.11 -10.52
N MET A 118 -10.64 7.00 -9.25
CA MET A 118 -11.05 5.92 -8.37
C MET A 118 -12.56 5.90 -8.13
N LYS A 119 -13.19 7.05 -7.94
CA LYS A 119 -14.64 7.14 -7.73
C LYS A 119 -15.42 6.51 -8.87
N LEU A 120 -15.09 6.86 -10.11
CA LEU A 120 -15.76 6.32 -11.29
C LEU A 120 -15.50 4.82 -11.46
N VAL A 121 -14.25 4.40 -11.33
CA VAL A 121 -13.88 2.98 -11.40
C VAL A 121 -14.66 2.16 -10.38
N ILE A 122 -14.70 2.60 -9.12
CA ILE A 122 -15.44 1.90 -8.04
C ILE A 122 -16.95 1.87 -8.34
N GLN A 123 -17.53 2.97 -8.79
CA GLN A 123 -18.96 3.05 -9.12
C GLN A 123 -19.32 2.07 -10.26
N THR A 124 -18.52 2.04 -11.31
CA THR A 124 -18.73 1.16 -12.46
C THR A 124 -18.53 -0.31 -12.09
N VAL A 125 -17.45 -0.65 -11.41
CA VAL A 125 -17.18 -2.02 -10.93
C VAL A 125 -18.31 -2.49 -10.02
N ASN A 126 -18.75 -1.66 -9.07
CA ASN A 126 -19.85 -2.01 -8.19
C ASN A 126 -21.18 -2.19 -8.95
N PHE A 127 -21.48 -1.35 -9.94
CA PHE A 127 -22.66 -1.52 -10.76
C PHE A 127 -22.68 -2.87 -11.50
N ILE A 128 -21.53 -3.29 -12.04
CA ILE A 128 -21.40 -4.58 -12.75
C ILE A 128 -21.45 -5.75 -11.76
N ARG A 129 -20.73 -5.65 -10.64
CA ARG A 129 -20.49 -6.79 -9.73
C ARG A 129 -21.55 -6.98 -8.63
N SER A 130 -22.17 -5.93 -8.12
CA SER A 130 -23.11 -6.00 -6.99
C SER A 130 -24.45 -6.64 -7.34
N ARG A 131 -24.82 -6.64 -8.63
CA ARG A 131 -26.07 -7.23 -9.13
C ARG A 131 -25.78 -8.55 -9.84
N SER A 132 -26.26 -9.65 -9.32
CA SER A 132 -26.03 -11.00 -9.88
C SER A 132 -26.37 -11.11 -11.38
N LEU A 133 -27.41 -10.39 -11.84
CA LEU A 133 -27.77 -10.38 -13.25
C LEU A 133 -26.73 -9.65 -14.11
N ASN A 134 -26.33 -8.43 -13.70
CA ASN A 134 -25.32 -7.66 -14.42
C ASN A 134 -24.01 -8.41 -14.50
N HIS A 135 -23.59 -9.02 -13.38
CA HIS A 135 -22.36 -9.80 -13.32
C HIS A 135 -22.37 -10.98 -14.33
N ARG A 136 -23.46 -11.76 -14.35
CA ARG A 136 -23.58 -12.89 -15.30
C ARG A 136 -23.62 -12.43 -16.77
N GLN A 137 -24.31 -11.32 -17.05
CA GLN A 137 -24.38 -10.77 -18.40
C GLN A 137 -23.04 -10.21 -18.87
N PHE A 138 -22.30 -9.53 -17.98
CA PHE A 138 -20.97 -9.05 -18.28
C PHE A 138 -19.99 -10.20 -18.47
N ASP A 139 -20.04 -11.25 -17.63
CA ASP A 139 -19.23 -12.45 -17.82
C ASP A 139 -19.55 -13.18 -19.13
N SER A 140 -20.83 -13.16 -19.62
CA SER A 140 -21.18 -13.71 -20.93
C SER A 140 -20.52 -12.89 -22.05
N LEU A 141 -20.61 -11.57 -22.00
CA LEU A 141 -19.96 -10.66 -22.96
C LEU A 141 -18.44 -10.89 -23.02
N LEU A 142 -17.81 -11.06 -21.85
CA LEU A 142 -16.36 -11.33 -21.79
C LEU A 142 -15.98 -12.69 -22.44
N ARG A 143 -16.79 -13.72 -22.24
CA ARG A 143 -16.57 -15.04 -22.87
C ARG A 143 -16.73 -14.99 -24.38
N GLU A 144 -17.70 -14.23 -24.88
CA GLU A 144 -17.89 -14.03 -26.32
C GLU A 144 -16.71 -13.33 -26.99
N LYS A 145 -15.91 -12.56 -26.19
CA LYS A 145 -14.68 -11.88 -26.63
C LYS A 145 -13.40 -12.59 -26.20
N ASP A 146 -13.47 -13.88 -25.84
CA ASP A 146 -12.34 -14.72 -25.44
C ASP A 146 -11.58 -14.24 -24.19
N HIS A 147 -12.20 -13.45 -23.33
CA HIS A 147 -11.60 -13.06 -22.06
C HIS A 147 -11.77 -14.14 -21.00
N ILE A 148 -10.66 -14.60 -20.41
CA ILE A 148 -10.63 -15.66 -19.38
C ILE A 148 -11.08 -15.15 -18.01
N TYR A 149 -10.78 -13.88 -17.67
CA TYR A 149 -10.99 -13.31 -16.34
C TYR A 149 -11.86 -12.06 -16.38
N GLY A 150 -12.82 -11.97 -15.45
CA GLY A 150 -13.68 -10.80 -15.26
C GLY A 150 -13.05 -9.69 -14.42
N LEU A 151 -13.88 -8.73 -14.02
CA LEU A 151 -13.49 -7.65 -13.11
C LEU A 151 -13.34 -8.19 -11.68
N PRO A 152 -12.24 -7.91 -10.96
CA PRO A 152 -12.10 -8.27 -9.55
C PRO A 152 -13.04 -7.42 -8.67
N TYR A 153 -13.41 -7.92 -7.48
CA TYR A 153 -14.08 -7.09 -6.48
C TYR A 153 -13.15 -5.99 -5.98
N HIS A 154 -13.67 -4.78 -5.88
CA HIS A 154 -12.96 -3.71 -5.19
C HIS A 154 -13.02 -3.96 -3.69
N THR A 155 -11.85 -4.08 -3.05
CA THR A 155 -11.71 -4.09 -1.60
C THR A 155 -10.99 -2.80 -1.18
N GLU A 156 -11.62 -2.00 -0.32
CA GLU A 156 -11.05 -0.71 0.12
C GLU A 156 -9.76 -0.85 0.94
N VAL A 157 -9.46 -2.05 1.41
CA VAL A 157 -8.55 -2.29 2.53
C VAL A 157 -7.06 -2.29 2.14
N ARG A 158 -6.70 -2.56 0.86
CA ARG A 158 -5.27 -2.67 0.49
C ARG A 158 -4.97 -1.99 -0.83
N TRP A 159 -3.92 -1.17 -0.86
CA TRP A 159 -3.42 -0.49 -2.06
C TRP A 159 -3.10 -1.47 -3.21
N LEU A 160 -2.48 -2.62 -2.91
CA LEU A 160 -2.19 -3.66 -3.90
C LEU A 160 -3.42 -4.14 -4.67
N SER A 161 -4.57 -4.27 -4.02
CA SER A 161 -5.82 -4.67 -4.68
C SER A 161 -6.34 -3.60 -5.64
N ARG A 162 -6.09 -2.32 -5.35
CA ARG A 162 -6.48 -1.21 -6.24
C ARG A 162 -5.78 -1.28 -7.58
N GLY A 163 -4.48 -1.57 -7.61
CA GLY A 163 -3.72 -1.72 -8.85
C GLY A 163 -4.25 -2.83 -9.76
N ALA A 164 -4.62 -3.98 -9.18
CA ALA A 164 -5.21 -5.08 -9.94
C ALA A 164 -6.58 -4.71 -10.52
N VAL A 165 -7.43 -3.99 -9.76
CA VAL A 165 -8.74 -3.48 -10.24
C VAL A 165 -8.53 -2.47 -11.36
N LEU A 166 -7.62 -1.50 -11.17
CA LEU A 166 -7.33 -0.45 -12.16
C LEU A 166 -6.80 -1.05 -13.46
N ARG A 167 -5.83 -1.97 -13.39
CA ARG A 167 -5.28 -2.65 -14.55
C ARG A 167 -6.39 -3.37 -15.31
N ARG A 168 -7.19 -4.20 -14.62
CA ARG A 168 -8.24 -4.97 -15.24
C ARG A 168 -9.36 -4.09 -15.80
N PHE A 169 -9.70 -2.99 -15.12
CA PHE A 169 -10.65 -2.00 -15.61
C PHE A 169 -10.16 -1.33 -16.91
N PHE A 170 -8.88 -0.98 -16.96
CA PHE A 170 -8.27 -0.40 -18.15
C PHE A 170 -8.23 -1.39 -19.32
N ASP A 171 -7.85 -2.63 -19.06
CA ASP A 171 -7.77 -3.70 -20.07
C ASP A 171 -9.13 -4.02 -20.67
N LEU A 172 -10.20 -3.97 -19.86
CA LEU A 172 -11.58 -4.25 -20.26
C LEU A 172 -12.42 -3.00 -20.58
N ARG A 173 -11.80 -1.84 -20.80
CA ARG A 173 -12.54 -0.57 -20.97
C ARG A 173 -13.55 -0.59 -22.10
N GLU A 174 -13.24 -1.28 -23.22
CA GLU A 174 -14.10 -1.38 -24.39
C GLU A 174 -15.34 -2.26 -24.11
N GLU A 175 -15.15 -3.37 -23.40
CA GLU A 175 -16.24 -4.24 -22.95
C GLU A 175 -17.10 -3.58 -21.88
N ILE A 176 -16.47 -2.83 -20.97
CA ILE A 176 -17.18 -2.04 -19.95
C ILE A 176 -18.03 -0.97 -20.62
N GLU A 177 -17.47 -0.26 -21.58
CA GLU A 177 -18.17 0.78 -22.33
C GLU A 177 -19.39 0.20 -23.03
N GLN A 178 -19.23 -0.83 -23.84
CA GLN A 178 -20.31 -1.53 -24.52
C GLN A 178 -21.40 -1.97 -23.53
N PHE A 179 -21.01 -2.63 -22.44
CA PHE A 179 -21.96 -3.13 -21.45
C PHE A 179 -22.72 -1.99 -20.75
N MET A 180 -22.04 -0.91 -20.40
CA MET A 180 -22.65 0.23 -19.72
C MET A 180 -23.61 1.01 -20.64
N GLU A 181 -23.30 1.10 -21.93
CA GLU A 181 -24.21 1.65 -22.95
C GLU A 181 -25.47 0.81 -23.10
N GLU A 182 -25.35 -0.51 -23.22
CA GLU A 182 -26.48 -1.44 -23.27
C GLU A 182 -27.37 -1.36 -22.02
N LYS A 183 -26.81 -0.96 -20.88
CA LYS A 183 -27.56 -0.73 -19.63
C LYS A 183 -28.12 0.69 -19.50
N GLY A 184 -27.97 1.54 -20.52
CA GLY A 184 -28.41 2.92 -20.49
C GLY A 184 -27.64 3.78 -19.48
N LYS A 185 -26.41 3.43 -19.19
CA LYS A 185 -25.51 4.15 -18.26
C LYS A 185 -24.13 4.37 -18.89
N PRO A 186 -24.03 5.09 -20.01
CA PRO A 186 -22.75 5.29 -20.68
C PRO A 186 -21.73 5.95 -19.77
N VAL A 187 -20.47 5.53 -19.90
CA VAL A 187 -19.32 6.10 -19.19
C VAL A 187 -18.66 7.13 -20.11
N LEU A 188 -19.16 8.36 -20.07
CA LEU A 188 -18.71 9.44 -20.98
C LEU A 188 -17.25 9.80 -20.79
N GLU A 189 -16.70 9.54 -19.62
CA GLU A 189 -15.31 9.80 -19.25
C GLU A 189 -14.31 8.98 -20.09
N PHE A 190 -14.72 7.87 -20.69
CA PHE A 190 -13.84 7.11 -21.60
C PHE A 190 -13.42 7.90 -22.84
N HIS A 191 -14.23 8.87 -23.25
CA HIS A 191 -13.92 9.78 -24.36
C HIS A 191 -13.27 11.10 -23.90
N SER A 192 -13.06 11.27 -22.60
CA SER A 192 -12.46 12.49 -22.05
C SER A 192 -10.95 12.52 -22.29
N ALA A 193 -10.47 13.57 -22.95
CA ALA A 193 -9.05 13.83 -23.16
C ALA A 193 -8.24 14.04 -21.86
N GLU A 194 -8.93 14.28 -20.74
CA GLU A 194 -8.29 14.43 -19.44
C GLU A 194 -8.35 13.15 -18.60
N TRP A 195 -9.52 12.50 -18.56
CA TRP A 195 -9.78 11.37 -17.66
C TRP A 195 -9.07 10.09 -18.10
N MET A 196 -9.10 9.77 -19.39
CA MET A 196 -8.44 8.55 -19.91
C MET A 196 -6.92 8.55 -19.69
N PRO A 197 -6.17 9.64 -19.97
CA PRO A 197 -4.77 9.72 -19.58
C PRO A 197 -4.54 9.63 -18.06
N ASP A 198 -5.45 10.18 -17.24
CA ASP A 198 -5.38 10.05 -15.79
C ASP A 198 -5.54 8.59 -15.33
N LEU A 199 -6.50 7.85 -15.90
CA LEU A 199 -6.65 6.42 -15.64
C LEU A 199 -5.41 5.64 -16.06
N ALA A 200 -4.90 5.88 -17.26
CA ALA A 200 -3.72 5.22 -17.79
C ALA A 200 -2.47 5.46 -16.92
N PHE A 201 -2.22 6.71 -16.52
CA PHE A 201 -1.15 7.05 -15.59
C PHE A 201 -1.33 6.35 -14.24
N MET A 202 -2.55 6.28 -13.73
CA MET A 202 -2.83 5.64 -12.44
C MET A 202 -2.58 4.13 -12.49
N VAL A 203 -2.90 3.49 -13.61
CA VAL A 203 -2.57 2.06 -13.87
C VAL A 203 -1.06 1.86 -13.79
N ASP A 204 -0.29 2.64 -14.55
CA ASP A 204 1.17 2.48 -14.61
C ASP A 204 1.85 2.78 -13.28
N VAL A 205 1.50 3.90 -12.63
CA VAL A 205 2.13 4.26 -11.35
C VAL A 205 1.78 3.29 -10.23
N THR A 206 0.55 2.76 -10.21
CA THR A 206 0.18 1.73 -9.21
C THR A 206 0.88 0.41 -9.45
N GLU A 207 1.19 0.06 -10.69
CA GLU A 207 2.01 -1.12 -11.00
C GLU A 207 3.44 -0.97 -10.48
N HIS A 208 4.07 0.19 -10.69
CA HIS A 208 5.38 0.50 -10.12
C HIS A 208 5.40 0.43 -8.58
N LEU A 209 4.39 0.98 -7.93
CA LEU A 209 4.24 0.93 -6.48
C LEU A 209 3.98 -0.50 -5.97
N ASN A 210 3.17 -1.28 -6.67
CA ASN A 210 2.95 -2.69 -6.36
C ASN A 210 4.24 -3.51 -6.48
N ASN A 211 5.07 -3.22 -7.46
CA ASN A 211 6.38 -3.87 -7.63
C ASN A 211 7.33 -3.50 -6.49
N LEU A 212 7.37 -2.23 -6.07
CA LEU A 212 8.10 -1.84 -4.87
C LEU A 212 7.57 -2.55 -3.63
N ASN A 213 6.25 -2.58 -3.43
CA ASN A 213 5.63 -3.22 -2.28
C ASN A 213 5.99 -4.71 -2.19
N LYS A 214 5.99 -5.43 -3.32
CA LYS A 214 6.48 -6.83 -3.40
C LYS A 214 7.96 -6.94 -3.03
N GLN A 215 8.79 -5.98 -3.43
CA GLN A 215 10.20 -5.94 -3.04
C GLN A 215 10.39 -5.63 -1.55
N LEU A 216 9.48 -4.90 -0.92
CA LEU A 216 9.49 -4.63 0.52
C LEU A 216 8.86 -5.75 1.37
N GLN A 217 8.24 -6.74 0.76
CA GLN A 217 7.70 -7.93 1.42
C GLN A 217 8.70 -9.09 1.33
N GLY A 218 8.44 -10.12 2.11
CA GLY A 218 9.20 -11.37 2.12
C GLY A 218 10.01 -11.57 3.41
N SER A 219 10.32 -12.84 3.67
CA SER A 219 11.14 -13.28 4.81
C SER A 219 12.63 -13.06 4.55
N ASN A 220 13.44 -13.13 5.59
CA ASN A 220 14.90 -13.13 5.53
C ASN A 220 15.55 -11.84 4.98
N LYS A 221 14.88 -10.71 5.05
CA LYS A 221 15.43 -9.42 4.62
C LYS A 221 15.98 -8.65 5.80
N VAL A 222 17.20 -8.17 5.67
CA VAL A 222 17.80 -7.21 6.61
C VAL A 222 17.40 -5.78 6.26
N VAL A 223 17.50 -4.89 7.22
CA VAL A 223 17.03 -3.50 7.11
C VAL A 223 17.70 -2.73 5.96
N THR A 224 18.98 -3.04 5.67
CA THR A 224 19.74 -2.47 4.54
C THR A 224 19.07 -2.74 3.19
N GLN A 225 18.56 -3.95 2.97
CA GLN A 225 17.90 -4.33 1.71
C GLN A 225 16.61 -3.56 1.49
N TYR A 226 15.86 -3.26 2.55
CA TYR A 226 14.69 -2.37 2.44
C TYR A 226 15.09 -0.95 2.06
N TYR A 227 16.17 -0.45 2.68
CA TYR A 227 16.70 0.87 2.37
C TYR A 227 17.16 0.97 0.91
N ASP A 228 17.89 -0.01 0.40
CA ASP A 228 18.34 -0.05 -1.00
C ASP A 228 17.17 -0.08 -1.97
N SER A 229 16.11 -0.82 -1.66
CA SER A 229 14.88 -0.85 -2.47
C SER A 229 14.21 0.52 -2.53
N ILE A 230 14.08 1.20 -1.39
CA ILE A 230 13.51 2.57 -1.31
C ILE A 230 14.40 3.57 -2.03
N ARG A 231 15.72 3.52 -1.82
CA ARG A 231 16.69 4.41 -2.49
C ARG A 231 16.62 4.25 -4.01
N SER A 232 16.63 3.01 -4.49
CA SER A 232 16.51 2.70 -5.92
C SER A 232 15.19 3.20 -6.50
N PHE A 233 14.10 3.08 -5.75
CA PHE A 233 12.80 3.58 -6.19
C PHE A 233 12.77 5.12 -6.24
N LYS A 234 13.36 5.82 -5.29
CA LYS A 234 13.50 7.29 -5.32
C LYS A 234 14.28 7.77 -6.53
N LEU A 235 15.35 7.08 -6.91
CA LEU A 235 16.12 7.38 -8.13
C LEU A 235 15.25 7.18 -9.39
N LYS A 236 14.42 6.15 -9.44
CA LYS A 236 13.44 5.97 -10.53
C LYS A 236 12.44 7.12 -10.58
N LEU A 237 11.89 7.55 -9.44
CA LEU A 237 10.97 8.68 -9.39
C LEU A 237 11.61 9.97 -9.92
N SER A 238 12.87 10.26 -9.57
CA SER A 238 13.62 11.41 -10.11
C SER A 238 13.84 11.32 -11.62
N LEU A 239 14.16 10.12 -12.12
CA LEU A 239 14.27 9.87 -13.55
C LEU A 239 12.95 10.13 -14.29
N TRP A 240 11.85 9.56 -13.76
CA TRP A 240 10.51 9.71 -14.35
C TRP A 240 10.02 11.15 -14.32
N GLU A 241 10.32 11.89 -13.25
CA GLU A 241 10.04 13.32 -13.18
C GLU A 241 10.70 14.09 -14.32
N THR A 242 12.00 13.83 -14.57
CA THR A 242 12.76 14.47 -15.66
C THR A 242 12.22 14.08 -17.04
N GLN A 243 11.91 12.80 -17.24
CA GLN A 243 11.37 12.30 -18.51
C GLN A 243 9.99 12.90 -18.81
N LEU A 244 9.07 12.89 -17.85
CA LEU A 244 7.75 13.48 -18.01
C LEU A 244 7.82 15.00 -18.23
N ALA A 245 8.78 15.70 -17.63
CA ALA A 245 9.03 17.11 -17.89
C ALA A 245 9.47 17.35 -19.36
N GLY A 246 10.18 16.41 -19.96
CA GLY A 246 10.57 16.42 -21.36
C GLY A 246 9.52 15.82 -22.33
N GLY A 247 8.33 15.46 -21.82
CA GLY A 247 7.27 14.84 -22.62
C GLY A 247 7.45 13.34 -22.88
N ASP A 248 8.44 12.69 -22.26
CA ASP A 248 8.71 11.25 -22.43
C ASP A 248 8.01 10.42 -21.37
N ALA A 249 7.08 9.57 -21.81
CA ALA A 249 6.34 8.62 -20.97
C ALA A 249 6.86 7.17 -21.15
N ALA A 250 8.14 6.96 -21.43
CA ALA A 250 8.70 5.62 -21.72
C ALA A 250 8.44 4.59 -20.61
N HIS A 251 8.39 5.03 -19.34
CA HIS A 251 8.11 4.17 -18.18
C HIS A 251 6.63 4.08 -17.81
N PHE A 252 5.74 4.70 -18.57
CA PHE A 252 4.30 4.72 -18.39
C PHE A 252 3.61 4.25 -19.69
N PRO A 253 3.63 2.93 -19.97
CA PRO A 253 3.21 2.40 -21.27
C PRO A 253 1.73 2.63 -21.56
N CYS A 254 0.84 2.53 -20.57
CA CYS A 254 -0.57 2.82 -20.76
C CYS A 254 -0.79 4.30 -21.06
N LEU A 255 -0.16 5.19 -20.29
CA LEU A 255 -0.20 6.63 -20.53
C LEU A 255 0.34 6.98 -21.91
N LYS A 256 1.51 6.42 -22.28
CA LYS A 256 2.13 6.65 -23.59
C LYS A 256 1.18 6.27 -24.74
N ASN A 257 0.54 5.11 -24.64
CA ASN A 257 -0.40 4.62 -25.64
C ASN A 257 -1.63 5.54 -25.76
N VAL A 258 -2.26 5.89 -24.64
CA VAL A 258 -3.43 6.78 -24.63
C VAL A 258 -3.07 8.17 -25.16
N CYS A 259 -1.94 8.73 -24.78
CA CYS A 259 -1.51 10.05 -25.28
C CYS A 259 -1.20 10.05 -26.78
N ALA A 260 -0.66 8.96 -27.31
CA ALA A 260 -0.43 8.82 -28.75
C ALA A 260 -1.74 8.77 -29.54
N THR A 261 -2.77 8.10 -29.03
CA THR A 261 -4.09 7.98 -29.69
C THR A 261 -4.95 9.24 -29.55
N GLN A 262 -4.86 9.93 -28.42
CA GLN A 262 -5.65 11.13 -28.13
C GLN A 262 -4.91 12.45 -28.38
N HIS A 263 -3.66 12.39 -28.88
CA HIS A 263 -2.79 13.54 -29.15
C HIS A 263 -2.60 14.48 -27.94
N VAL A 264 -2.51 13.90 -26.74
CA VAL A 264 -2.26 14.65 -25.49
C VAL A 264 -0.76 14.93 -25.36
N ALA A 265 -0.38 16.20 -25.42
CA ALA A 265 1.02 16.61 -25.37
C ALA A 265 1.48 17.06 -23.96
N ASP A 266 0.56 17.52 -23.11
CA ASP A 266 0.92 18.07 -21.79
C ASP A 266 1.08 16.98 -20.74
N MET A 267 2.34 16.70 -20.39
CA MET A 267 2.72 15.78 -19.32
C MET A 267 2.95 16.45 -17.95
N LYS A 268 2.82 17.78 -17.87
CA LYS A 268 3.16 18.55 -16.66
C LYS A 268 2.39 18.07 -15.43
N ARG A 269 1.10 17.78 -15.59
CA ARG A 269 0.26 17.29 -14.46
C ARG A 269 0.74 15.95 -13.90
N PHE A 270 1.25 15.07 -14.75
CA PHE A 270 1.80 13.76 -14.33
C PHE A 270 3.18 13.92 -13.67
N LYS A 271 4.02 14.78 -14.24
CA LYS A 271 5.29 15.19 -13.63
C LYS A 271 5.07 15.72 -12.21
N ASP A 272 4.10 16.62 -12.02
CA ASP A 272 3.80 17.21 -10.70
C ASP A 272 3.33 16.16 -9.68
N LYS A 273 2.60 15.12 -10.13
CA LYS A 273 2.22 13.97 -9.29
C LYS A 273 3.43 13.12 -8.89
N ILE A 274 4.37 12.88 -9.81
CA ILE A 274 5.62 12.16 -9.50
C ILE A 274 6.49 13.00 -8.55
N THR A 275 6.61 14.32 -8.75
CA THR A 275 7.30 15.23 -7.82
C THR A 275 6.71 15.15 -6.42
N GLY A 276 5.37 15.16 -6.31
CA GLY A 276 4.66 15.00 -5.04
C GLY A 276 4.96 13.68 -4.36
N LEU A 277 4.94 12.58 -5.12
CA LEU A 277 5.25 11.25 -4.63
C LEU A 277 6.72 11.14 -4.15
N LEU A 278 7.68 11.65 -4.93
CA LEU A 278 9.09 11.69 -4.55
C LEU A 278 9.30 12.42 -3.22
N ARG A 279 8.68 13.59 -3.06
CA ARG A 279 8.76 14.38 -1.83
C ARG A 279 8.23 13.61 -0.61
N GLU A 280 7.11 12.88 -0.74
CA GLU A 280 6.60 12.03 0.32
C GLU A 280 7.58 10.90 0.68
N PHE A 281 8.18 10.25 -0.32
CA PHE A 281 9.22 9.25 -0.07
C PHE A 281 10.44 9.84 0.63
N GLU A 282 10.88 11.03 0.25
CA GLU A 282 11.99 11.73 0.90
C GLU A 282 11.70 12.01 2.38
N GLN A 283 10.55 12.59 2.67
CA GLN A 283 10.16 12.94 4.04
C GLN A 283 10.00 11.73 4.95
N ARG A 284 9.31 10.68 4.47
CA ARG A 284 8.95 9.53 5.30
C ARG A 284 10.10 8.56 5.53
N PHE A 285 11.05 8.51 4.61
CA PHE A 285 12.18 7.58 4.69
C PHE A 285 13.50 8.24 5.09
N GLN A 286 13.51 9.52 5.50
CA GLN A 286 14.71 10.21 6.02
C GLN A 286 15.32 9.51 7.24
N ILE A 287 14.50 9.05 8.17
CA ILE A 287 14.95 8.47 9.44
C ILE A 287 15.79 7.22 9.24
N TYR A 288 15.54 6.47 8.16
CA TYR A 288 16.32 5.28 7.84
C TYR A 288 17.74 5.60 7.35
N VAL A 289 17.98 6.82 6.87
CA VAL A 289 19.32 7.29 6.45
C VAL A 289 20.23 7.49 7.65
N TYR A 290 19.73 8.11 8.72
CA TYR A 290 20.51 8.40 9.92
C TYR A 290 20.95 7.14 10.66
N MET A 291 20.23 6.06 10.54
CA MET A 291 20.52 4.78 11.22
C MET A 291 21.67 3.99 10.60
N PHE A 292 22.08 4.34 9.38
CA PHE A 292 23.23 3.72 8.69
C PHE A 292 24.49 4.57 8.76
N LEU A 293 24.39 5.77 9.32
CA LEU A 293 25.52 6.69 9.47
C LEU A 293 26.07 6.72 10.90
N CYS A 294 25.41 6.05 11.83
CA CYS A 294 25.84 5.79 13.21
C CYS A 294 26.15 4.32 13.41
#